data_943875db6456d7fbf212b5a7e5d5b336
#
_entry.id   943875db6456d7fbf212b5a7e5d5b336
#
_cell.length_a   1.000
_cell.length_b   1.000
_cell.length_c   1.000
_cell.angle_alpha   90.00
_cell.angle_beta   90.00
_cell.angle_gamma   90.00
#
_symmetry.space_group_name_H-M   'P 1'
#
loop_
_entity.id
_entity.type
_entity.pdbx_description
1 polymer ?
#
loop_
_entity_poly.entity_id
_entity_poly.type
_entity_poly.pdbx_seq_one_letter_code
_entity_poly.pdbx_strand_id
1 'polypeptide(L)'
;MRVGCPKEIKNHEYRVGLTPESVRELATHGHEVWIESGAGLGIGASDESYIEAGAKIADGPDPIFAECEMVVKVKEPQAVERAKLRKDQVLYTYLHLAPDPEQTSDLVKSGVTAIAYETVTGAEGSLPLLKPMSQVAGRMSVQAGASALEKAHGGRGVLLGGVPGVLPAKVTVIGGGVVGFNAAQMAAGLGADVTILDRNPEVLEKLAIHFEARAKTRFSNLANLQEAVCEADLVIGAVLIPGAAAPKLVSRDLLKQMQPGAVLVDVAIDQGGCFETSKATTHAEPTYVVDDVVHYCVANMPGAVARTSTYALNNVTLPHALRIANLGWQEALRTDPHLAEGLNVHAGSVVYKAVADELGYDYVPVANVLV
;
A
#
# COMPACT_ATOMS: atom_id res chain seq x y z
N MET A 1 -7.10 -19.58 -19.79
CA MET A 1 -6.43 -19.71 -18.46
C MET A 1 -7.48 -19.81 -17.38
N ARG A 2 -7.26 -20.64 -16.36
CA ARG A 2 -8.05 -20.63 -15.12
C ARG A 2 -7.40 -19.66 -14.13
N VAL A 3 -8.15 -18.63 -13.73
CA VAL A 3 -7.70 -17.58 -12.80
C VAL A 3 -8.45 -17.72 -11.49
N GLY A 4 -7.74 -17.81 -10.38
CA GLY A 4 -8.31 -18.00 -9.05
C GLY A 4 -8.07 -16.81 -8.15
N CYS A 5 -9.07 -16.44 -7.34
CA CYS A 5 -8.95 -15.43 -6.32
C CYS A 5 -9.44 -15.99 -4.97
N PRO A 6 -8.53 -16.40 -4.09
CA PRO A 6 -8.89 -16.82 -2.75
C PRO A 6 -9.29 -15.62 -1.89
N LYS A 7 -9.99 -15.89 -0.80
CA LYS A 7 -10.27 -14.94 0.26
C LYS A 7 -8.98 -14.58 0.99
N GLU A 8 -8.79 -13.31 1.32
CA GLU A 8 -7.68 -12.89 2.15
C GLU A 8 -7.86 -13.37 3.60
N ILE A 9 -6.80 -13.93 4.16
CA ILE A 9 -6.83 -14.52 5.52
C ILE A 9 -5.93 -13.79 6.51
N LYS A 10 -5.15 -12.80 6.04
CA LYS A 10 -4.34 -11.96 6.91
C LYS A 10 -5.25 -11.13 7.83
N ASN A 11 -4.84 -10.97 9.08
CA ASN A 11 -5.64 -10.23 10.06
C ASN A 11 -5.97 -8.81 9.57
N HIS A 12 -7.24 -8.42 9.67
CA HIS A 12 -7.78 -7.13 9.19
C HIS A 12 -7.53 -6.86 7.70
N GLU A 13 -7.42 -7.89 6.86
CA GLU A 13 -7.41 -7.77 5.43
C GLU A 13 -8.80 -8.10 4.88
N TYR A 14 -9.49 -7.07 4.39
CA TYR A 14 -10.86 -7.16 3.90
C TYR A 14 -10.97 -6.90 2.39
N ARG A 15 -9.83 -6.61 1.73
CA ARG A 15 -9.75 -6.43 0.28
C ARG A 15 -9.86 -7.79 -0.41
N VAL A 16 -10.02 -7.76 -1.74
CA VAL A 16 -10.05 -8.95 -2.59
C VAL A 16 -9.26 -8.69 -3.88
N GLY A 17 -8.62 -9.72 -4.41
CA GLY A 17 -7.76 -9.60 -5.60
C GLY A 17 -8.50 -9.23 -6.88
N LEU A 18 -9.75 -9.68 -7.02
CA LEU A 18 -10.60 -9.42 -8.19
C LEU A 18 -11.98 -8.91 -7.76
N THR A 19 -12.45 -7.82 -8.39
CA THR A 19 -13.83 -7.35 -8.28
C THR A 19 -14.75 -8.09 -9.25
N PRO A 20 -16.09 -8.04 -9.09
CA PRO A 20 -17.01 -8.58 -10.08
C PRO A 20 -16.80 -8.02 -11.51
N GLU A 21 -16.44 -6.73 -11.62
CA GLU A 21 -16.13 -6.11 -12.90
C GLU A 21 -14.85 -6.71 -13.52
N SER A 22 -13.83 -6.95 -12.71
CA SER A 22 -12.59 -7.61 -13.16
C SER A 22 -12.84 -9.05 -13.60
N VAL A 23 -13.73 -9.76 -12.91
CA VAL A 23 -14.17 -11.11 -13.30
C VAL A 23 -14.88 -11.08 -14.66
N ARG A 24 -15.82 -10.15 -14.84
CA ARG A 24 -16.53 -10.00 -16.11
C ARG A 24 -15.57 -9.76 -17.27
N GLU A 25 -14.59 -8.91 -17.08
CA GLU A 25 -13.58 -8.62 -18.10
C GLU A 25 -12.77 -9.87 -18.46
N LEU A 26 -12.24 -10.60 -17.45
CA LEU A 26 -11.52 -11.85 -17.67
C LEU A 26 -12.39 -12.90 -18.38
N ALA A 27 -13.66 -13.06 -17.97
CA ALA A 27 -14.60 -14.01 -18.58
C ALA A 27 -14.92 -13.63 -20.04
N THR A 28 -15.05 -12.34 -20.36
CA THR A 28 -15.28 -11.85 -21.73
C THR A 28 -14.09 -12.17 -22.64
N HIS A 29 -12.88 -12.24 -22.09
CA HIS A 29 -11.68 -12.68 -22.80
C HIS A 29 -11.53 -14.20 -22.88
N GLY A 30 -12.53 -14.97 -22.43
CA GLY A 30 -12.56 -16.44 -22.51
C GLY A 30 -11.79 -17.16 -21.41
N HIS A 31 -11.50 -16.47 -20.31
CA HIS A 31 -10.87 -17.09 -19.13
C HIS A 31 -11.92 -17.62 -18.17
N GLU A 32 -11.60 -18.72 -17.51
CA GLU A 32 -12.41 -19.29 -16.44
C GLU A 32 -11.95 -18.68 -15.10
N VAL A 33 -12.87 -18.04 -14.38
CA VAL A 33 -12.51 -17.35 -13.11
C VAL A 33 -13.17 -18.08 -11.94
N TRP A 34 -12.37 -18.36 -10.92
CA TRP A 34 -12.80 -19.01 -9.67
C TRP A 34 -12.61 -18.07 -8.51
N ILE A 35 -13.65 -17.83 -7.73
CA ILE A 35 -13.65 -16.98 -6.54
C ILE A 35 -13.97 -17.84 -5.33
N GLU A 36 -13.20 -17.73 -4.27
CA GLU A 36 -13.53 -18.37 -3.00
C GLU A 36 -14.80 -17.76 -2.41
N SER A 37 -15.70 -18.61 -1.90
CA SER A 37 -16.95 -18.18 -1.28
C SER A 37 -16.70 -17.14 -0.19
N GLY A 38 -17.42 -16.04 -0.25
CA GLY A 38 -17.31 -14.93 0.68
C GLY A 38 -16.04 -14.07 0.54
N ALA A 39 -15.23 -14.26 -0.51
CA ALA A 39 -14.01 -13.45 -0.71
C ALA A 39 -14.31 -11.95 -0.89
N GLY A 40 -15.43 -11.61 -1.52
CA GLY A 40 -15.85 -10.22 -1.77
C GLY A 40 -16.63 -9.55 -0.64
N LEU A 41 -16.97 -10.24 0.43
CA LEU A 41 -17.83 -9.69 1.49
C LEU A 41 -17.28 -8.40 2.11
N GLY A 42 -15.95 -8.31 2.27
CA GLY A 42 -15.29 -7.13 2.83
C GLY A 42 -15.44 -5.85 1.99
N ILE A 43 -15.80 -5.98 0.70
CA ILE A 43 -16.07 -4.86 -0.20
C ILE A 43 -17.55 -4.70 -0.55
N GLY A 44 -18.42 -5.54 0.03
CA GLY A 44 -19.85 -5.58 -0.24
C GLY A 44 -20.22 -6.27 -1.56
N ALA A 45 -19.36 -7.15 -2.08
CA ALA A 45 -19.64 -8.00 -3.23
C ALA A 45 -20.01 -9.42 -2.75
N SER A 46 -21.23 -9.88 -3.06
CA SER A 46 -21.71 -11.21 -2.71
C SER A 46 -21.25 -12.25 -3.73
N ASP A 47 -21.34 -13.54 -3.38
CA ASP A 47 -21.04 -14.64 -4.29
C ASP A 47 -21.93 -14.59 -5.54
N GLU A 48 -23.21 -14.17 -5.38
CA GLU A 48 -24.16 -14.00 -6.50
C GLU A 48 -23.64 -12.95 -7.50
N SER A 49 -23.08 -11.84 -7.01
CA SER A 49 -22.54 -10.79 -7.88
C SER A 49 -21.33 -11.28 -8.71
N TYR A 50 -20.56 -12.19 -8.17
CA TYR A 50 -19.47 -12.85 -8.90
C TYR A 50 -19.98 -13.88 -9.90
N ILE A 51 -21.03 -14.65 -9.56
CA ILE A 51 -21.69 -15.59 -10.48
C ILE A 51 -22.29 -14.83 -11.68
N GLU A 52 -22.99 -13.73 -11.43
CA GLU A 52 -23.53 -12.86 -12.47
C GLU A 52 -22.44 -12.23 -13.37
N ALA A 53 -21.24 -12.04 -12.83
CA ALA A 53 -20.08 -11.60 -13.58
C ALA A 53 -19.39 -12.73 -14.38
N GLY A 54 -19.77 -13.99 -14.18
CA GLY A 54 -19.25 -15.17 -14.89
C GLY A 54 -18.26 -16.01 -14.12
N ALA A 55 -18.10 -15.80 -12.81
CA ALA A 55 -17.24 -16.62 -11.97
C ALA A 55 -17.91 -17.94 -11.56
N LYS A 56 -17.07 -18.92 -11.25
CA LYS A 56 -17.41 -20.09 -10.44
C LYS A 56 -17.03 -19.82 -8.99
N ILE A 57 -17.92 -20.17 -8.05
CA ILE A 57 -17.62 -20.08 -6.63
C ILE A 57 -16.98 -21.38 -6.15
N ALA A 58 -15.85 -21.25 -5.50
CA ALA A 58 -15.11 -22.36 -4.88
C ALA A 58 -15.47 -22.44 -3.39
N ASP A 59 -15.71 -23.67 -2.91
CA ASP A 59 -15.92 -23.96 -1.49
C ASP A 59 -14.55 -24.05 -0.78
N GLY A 60 -14.03 -22.89 -0.38
CA GLY A 60 -12.71 -22.75 0.23
C GLY A 60 -11.55 -22.54 -0.76
N PRO A 61 -10.32 -22.38 -0.24
CA PRO A 61 -9.14 -22.05 -1.03
C PRO A 61 -8.56 -23.26 -1.79
N ASP A 62 -8.77 -24.50 -1.31
CA ASP A 62 -8.09 -25.68 -1.86
C ASP A 62 -8.33 -25.90 -3.35
N PRO A 63 -9.57 -25.81 -3.88
CA PRO A 63 -9.80 -25.93 -5.32
C PRO A 63 -9.09 -24.84 -6.13
N ILE A 64 -8.96 -23.62 -5.59
CA ILE A 64 -8.30 -22.51 -6.27
C ILE A 64 -6.81 -22.79 -6.42
N PHE A 65 -6.12 -23.14 -5.33
CA PHE A 65 -4.70 -23.44 -5.39
C PHE A 65 -4.38 -24.72 -6.19
N ALA A 66 -5.27 -25.72 -6.15
CA ALA A 66 -5.08 -26.97 -6.88
C ALA A 66 -5.29 -26.81 -8.39
N GLU A 67 -6.33 -26.08 -8.82
CA GLU A 67 -6.82 -26.10 -10.19
C GLU A 67 -6.47 -24.85 -11.01
N CYS A 68 -6.29 -23.68 -10.38
CA CYS A 68 -6.04 -22.46 -11.11
C CYS A 68 -4.58 -22.32 -11.53
N GLU A 69 -4.39 -21.83 -12.76
CA GLU A 69 -3.07 -21.58 -13.34
C GLU A 69 -2.46 -20.27 -12.83
N MET A 70 -3.33 -19.29 -12.54
CA MET A 70 -2.94 -18.01 -11.95
C MET A 70 -3.77 -17.76 -10.70
N VAL A 71 -3.10 -17.45 -9.58
CA VAL A 71 -3.72 -17.00 -8.31
C VAL A 71 -3.49 -15.51 -8.15
N VAL A 72 -4.59 -14.76 -8.04
CA VAL A 72 -4.59 -13.31 -7.86
C VAL A 72 -5.00 -12.98 -6.44
N LYS A 73 -4.16 -12.27 -5.72
CA LYS A 73 -4.39 -11.85 -4.33
C LYS A 73 -4.11 -10.36 -4.15
N VAL A 74 -4.36 -9.85 -2.97
CA VAL A 74 -3.94 -8.51 -2.56
C VAL A 74 -2.67 -8.59 -1.73
N LYS A 75 -2.67 -9.39 -0.67
CA LYS A 75 -1.53 -9.52 0.25
C LYS A 75 -0.74 -10.81 0.00
N GLU A 76 0.47 -10.77 0.53
CA GLU A 76 1.37 -11.92 0.52
C GLU A 76 0.68 -13.19 1.07
N PRO A 77 0.91 -14.35 0.43
CA PRO A 77 0.32 -15.60 0.86
C PRO A 77 0.83 -15.99 2.25
N GLN A 78 -0.10 -16.33 3.14
CA GLN A 78 0.23 -16.79 4.48
C GLN A 78 0.77 -18.24 4.44
N ALA A 79 1.43 -18.72 5.50
CA ALA A 79 2.09 -20.02 5.53
C ALA A 79 1.21 -21.19 5.03
N VAL A 80 -0.08 -21.20 5.44
CA VAL A 80 -1.05 -22.21 5.01
C VAL A 80 -1.41 -22.13 3.53
N GLU A 81 -1.28 -20.96 2.91
CA GLU A 81 -1.48 -20.74 1.48
C GLU A 81 -0.21 -21.08 0.69
N ARG A 82 0.98 -20.68 1.22
CA ARG A 82 2.28 -20.99 0.61
C ARG A 82 2.48 -22.51 0.44
N ALA A 83 2.02 -23.29 1.42
CA ALA A 83 2.08 -24.76 1.37
C ALA A 83 1.24 -25.37 0.23
N LYS A 84 0.31 -24.63 -0.36
CA LYS A 84 -0.57 -25.06 -1.46
C LYS A 84 -0.07 -24.62 -2.84
N LEU A 85 0.90 -23.72 -2.89
CA LEU A 85 1.50 -23.26 -4.14
C LEU A 85 2.27 -24.38 -4.82
N ARG A 86 2.26 -24.39 -6.14
CA ARG A 86 2.87 -25.45 -6.93
C ARG A 86 3.70 -24.91 -8.10
N LYS A 87 4.57 -25.74 -8.58
CA LYS A 87 5.35 -25.49 -9.79
C LYS A 87 4.43 -25.12 -10.96
N ASP A 88 4.89 -24.22 -11.82
CA ASP A 88 4.20 -23.72 -13.02
C ASP A 88 2.91 -22.94 -12.75
N GLN A 89 2.58 -22.64 -11.48
CA GLN A 89 1.50 -21.76 -11.12
C GLN A 89 2.01 -20.30 -11.07
N VAL A 90 1.20 -19.36 -11.53
CA VAL A 90 1.47 -17.91 -11.39
C VAL A 90 0.83 -17.40 -10.12
N LEU A 91 1.61 -16.73 -9.29
CA LEU A 91 1.11 -15.94 -8.15
C LEU A 91 1.29 -14.45 -8.47
N TYR A 92 0.20 -13.70 -8.50
CA TYR A 92 0.18 -12.28 -8.82
C TYR A 92 -0.43 -11.48 -7.66
N THR A 93 0.40 -10.78 -6.89
CA THR A 93 0.03 -10.14 -5.61
C THR A 93 1.14 -9.22 -5.10
N TYR A 94 0.91 -8.48 -4.00
CA TYR A 94 2.01 -7.93 -3.20
C TYR A 94 2.76 -9.06 -2.48
N LEU A 95 4.08 -8.98 -2.43
CA LEU A 95 4.93 -10.00 -1.82
C LEU A 95 5.78 -9.46 -0.66
N HIS A 96 6.48 -8.35 -0.86
CA HIS A 96 7.39 -7.76 0.13
C HIS A 96 8.42 -8.76 0.67
N LEU A 97 9.17 -9.42 -0.24
CA LEU A 97 10.02 -10.58 0.09
C LEU A 97 11.26 -10.27 0.92
N ALA A 98 11.90 -9.11 0.71
CA ALA A 98 13.15 -8.77 1.38
C ALA A 98 13.07 -8.83 2.93
N PRO A 99 12.01 -8.34 3.59
CA PRO A 99 11.86 -8.44 5.04
C PRO A 99 11.31 -9.79 5.52
N ASP A 100 10.97 -10.73 4.63
CA ASP A 100 10.33 -12.01 4.98
C ASP A 100 11.09 -13.21 4.38
N PRO A 101 12.18 -13.66 5.02
CA PRO A 101 12.99 -14.77 4.55
C PRO A 101 12.25 -16.12 4.55
N GLU A 102 11.27 -16.32 5.44
CA GLU A 102 10.46 -17.53 5.48
C GLU A 102 9.56 -17.63 4.23
N GLN A 103 8.83 -16.57 3.94
CA GLN A 103 8.00 -16.49 2.74
C GLN A 103 8.84 -16.71 1.47
N THR A 104 9.98 -16.03 1.37
CA THR A 104 10.88 -16.16 0.22
C THR A 104 11.33 -17.61 0.04
N SER A 105 11.76 -18.26 1.13
CA SER A 105 12.16 -19.69 1.11
C SER A 105 11.03 -20.61 0.66
N ASP A 106 9.80 -20.38 1.13
CA ASP A 106 8.65 -21.21 0.76
C ASP A 106 8.28 -21.02 -0.72
N LEU A 107 8.30 -19.78 -1.24
CA LEU A 107 8.06 -19.52 -2.66
C LEU A 107 9.12 -20.15 -3.55
N VAL A 108 10.39 -20.08 -3.17
CA VAL A 108 11.49 -20.76 -3.89
C VAL A 108 11.26 -22.26 -3.90
N LYS A 109 10.94 -22.88 -2.76
CA LYS A 109 10.70 -24.34 -2.67
C LYS A 109 9.48 -24.79 -3.49
N SER A 110 8.43 -23.98 -3.58
CA SER A 110 7.21 -24.31 -4.31
C SER A 110 7.41 -24.37 -5.82
N GLY A 111 8.43 -23.69 -6.35
CA GLY A 111 8.66 -23.55 -7.79
C GLY A 111 7.65 -22.66 -8.51
N VAL A 112 6.86 -21.89 -7.78
CA VAL A 112 5.86 -20.93 -8.31
C VAL A 112 6.53 -19.83 -9.14
N THR A 113 5.79 -19.26 -10.08
CA THR A 113 6.15 -18.01 -10.78
C THR A 113 5.49 -16.86 -10.04
N ALA A 114 6.23 -16.14 -9.21
CA ALA A 114 5.71 -15.09 -8.36
C ALA A 114 6.00 -13.71 -8.95
N ILE A 115 4.93 -12.99 -9.30
CA ILE A 115 4.95 -11.64 -9.88
C ILE A 115 4.43 -10.67 -8.83
N ALA A 116 5.33 -9.83 -8.31
CA ALA A 116 5.05 -8.87 -7.24
C ALA A 116 4.52 -7.54 -7.79
N TYR A 117 3.41 -7.06 -7.25
CA TYR A 117 2.84 -5.76 -7.62
C TYR A 117 3.80 -4.59 -7.37
N GLU A 118 4.48 -4.60 -6.22
CA GLU A 118 5.32 -3.50 -5.76
C GLU A 118 6.62 -3.32 -6.55
N THR A 119 7.01 -4.30 -7.36
CA THR A 119 8.22 -4.22 -8.18
C THR A 119 7.94 -3.98 -9.66
N VAL A 120 6.67 -4.04 -10.10
CA VAL A 120 6.28 -3.59 -11.43
C VAL A 120 6.55 -2.10 -11.57
N THR A 121 7.38 -1.74 -12.56
CA THR A 121 7.76 -0.36 -12.82
C THR A 121 6.86 0.31 -13.87
N GLY A 122 7.03 1.58 -14.06
CA GLY A 122 6.45 2.37 -15.12
C GLY A 122 7.44 3.43 -15.62
N ALA A 123 6.98 4.33 -16.46
CA ALA A 123 7.81 5.42 -16.95
C ALA A 123 8.48 6.18 -15.79
N GLU A 124 9.73 6.61 -16.01
CA GLU A 124 10.53 7.37 -15.02
C GLU A 124 10.74 6.65 -13.69
N GLY A 125 10.69 5.30 -13.67
CA GLY A 125 10.87 4.52 -12.45
C GLY A 125 9.69 4.59 -11.47
N SER A 126 8.53 5.03 -11.93
CA SER A 126 7.30 5.00 -11.13
C SER A 126 6.89 3.58 -10.76
N LEU A 127 6.09 3.43 -9.69
CA LEU A 127 5.56 2.15 -9.23
C LEU A 127 4.02 2.17 -9.36
N PRO A 128 3.49 1.90 -10.58
CA PRO A 128 2.08 2.13 -10.90
C PRO A 128 1.12 1.26 -10.07
N LEU A 129 1.52 0.04 -9.70
CA LEU A 129 0.66 -0.85 -8.92
C LEU A 129 0.72 -0.56 -7.42
N LEU A 130 1.77 0.11 -6.92
CA LEU A 130 1.87 0.56 -5.53
C LEU A 130 1.18 1.93 -5.31
N LYS A 131 1.16 2.78 -6.35
CA LYS A 131 0.64 4.15 -6.29
C LYS A 131 -0.79 4.25 -5.73
N PRO A 132 -1.78 3.42 -6.10
CA PRO A 132 -3.13 3.51 -5.55
C PRO A 132 -3.18 3.32 -4.03
N MET A 133 -2.38 2.41 -3.48
CA MET A 133 -2.34 2.20 -2.04
C MET A 133 -1.69 3.38 -1.31
N SER A 134 -0.68 3.99 -1.91
CA SER A 134 -0.08 5.23 -1.41
C SER A 134 -1.08 6.40 -1.44
N GLN A 135 -1.93 6.49 -2.46
CA GLN A 135 -3.00 7.49 -2.54
C GLN A 135 -4.05 7.28 -1.44
N VAL A 136 -4.49 6.04 -1.24
CA VAL A 136 -5.45 5.71 -0.17
C VAL A 136 -4.85 5.99 1.19
N ALA A 137 -3.61 5.56 1.45
CA ALA A 137 -2.94 5.79 2.73
C ALA A 137 -2.80 7.28 3.04
N GLY A 138 -2.40 8.10 2.07
CA GLY A 138 -2.30 9.55 2.22
C GLY A 138 -3.64 10.19 2.56
N ARG A 139 -4.73 9.81 1.90
CA ARG A 139 -6.07 10.32 2.19
C ARG A 139 -6.55 9.86 3.56
N MET A 140 -6.33 8.60 3.88
CA MET A 140 -6.75 8.01 5.14
C MET A 140 -5.99 8.58 6.34
N SER A 141 -4.73 9.01 6.17
CA SER A 141 -3.94 9.62 7.24
C SER A 141 -4.62 10.87 7.83
N VAL A 142 -5.30 11.63 6.98
CA VAL A 142 -6.06 12.82 7.42
C VAL A 142 -7.34 12.43 8.14
N GLN A 143 -8.06 11.43 7.65
CA GLN A 143 -9.28 10.91 8.30
C GLN A 143 -8.96 10.37 9.70
N ALA A 144 -7.92 9.52 9.81
CA ALA A 144 -7.47 8.96 11.07
C ALA A 144 -6.92 10.04 12.01
N GLY A 145 -6.11 10.98 11.49
CA GLY A 145 -5.57 12.08 12.25
C GLY A 145 -6.65 13.03 12.79
N ALA A 146 -7.67 13.32 11.99
CA ALA A 146 -8.81 14.15 12.42
C ALA A 146 -9.58 13.49 13.58
N SER A 147 -9.84 12.20 13.47
CA SER A 147 -10.49 11.45 14.56
C SER A 147 -9.61 11.39 15.83
N ALA A 148 -8.30 11.17 15.66
CA ALA A 148 -7.37 11.13 16.79
C ALA A 148 -7.22 12.48 17.51
N LEU A 149 -7.53 13.62 16.86
CA LEU A 149 -7.56 14.95 17.49
C LEU A 149 -8.75 15.14 18.44
N GLU A 150 -9.76 14.28 18.39
CA GLU A 150 -10.91 14.35 19.30
C GLU A 150 -10.52 14.01 20.75
N LYS A 151 -11.19 14.63 21.72
CA LYS A 151 -10.90 14.41 23.15
C LYS A 151 -11.08 12.96 23.58
N ALA A 152 -12.06 12.26 23.02
CA ALA A 152 -12.32 10.85 23.32
C ALA A 152 -11.16 9.94 22.95
N HIS A 153 -10.30 10.36 21.99
CA HIS A 153 -9.16 9.60 21.53
C HIS A 153 -7.80 10.10 22.08
N GLY A 154 -7.85 10.97 23.10
CA GLY A 154 -6.65 11.56 23.71
C GLY A 154 -6.12 12.82 23.00
N GLY A 155 -6.75 13.24 21.92
CA GLY A 155 -6.38 14.43 21.17
C GLY A 155 -6.67 15.75 21.91
N ARG A 156 -6.16 16.85 21.36
CA ARG A 156 -6.30 18.19 21.99
C ARG A 156 -7.68 18.84 21.78
N GLY A 157 -8.60 18.20 21.05
CA GLY A 157 -9.97 18.68 20.83
C GLY A 157 -10.05 19.81 19.79
N VAL A 158 -9.29 19.69 18.71
CA VAL A 158 -9.25 20.65 17.60
C VAL A 158 -9.96 20.08 16.38
N LEU A 159 -10.84 20.88 15.79
CA LEU A 159 -11.50 20.56 14.52
C LEU A 159 -10.62 21.01 13.35
N LEU A 160 -10.37 20.12 12.38
CA LEU A 160 -9.43 20.37 11.27
C LEU A 160 -9.73 21.68 10.52
N GLY A 161 -10.98 21.92 10.14
CA GLY A 161 -11.36 23.10 9.38
C GLY A 161 -11.69 24.33 10.23
N GLY A 162 -11.63 24.25 11.56
CA GLY A 162 -12.13 25.32 12.43
C GLY A 162 -13.62 25.59 12.23
N VAL A 163 -14.08 26.74 12.70
CA VAL A 163 -15.44 27.28 12.45
C VAL A 163 -15.35 28.80 12.35
N PRO A 164 -16.37 29.51 11.84
CA PRO A 164 -16.35 30.97 11.81
C PRO A 164 -15.98 31.59 13.16
N GLY A 165 -14.89 32.37 13.18
CA GLY A 165 -14.33 32.98 14.39
C GLY A 165 -13.31 32.12 15.15
N VAL A 166 -13.08 30.86 14.73
CA VAL A 166 -12.05 29.97 15.29
C VAL A 166 -11.14 29.45 14.17
N LEU A 167 -9.83 29.62 14.35
CA LEU A 167 -8.84 29.18 13.33
C LEU A 167 -8.86 27.68 13.11
N PRO A 168 -8.55 27.21 11.88
CA PRO A 168 -8.40 25.82 11.57
C PRO A 168 -7.16 25.21 12.24
N ALA A 169 -7.11 23.87 12.31
CA ALA A 169 -5.94 23.14 12.76
C ALA A 169 -4.76 23.35 11.81
N LYS A 170 -3.55 23.39 12.38
CA LYS A 170 -2.29 23.38 11.64
C LYS A 170 -1.90 21.93 11.31
N VAL A 171 -1.81 21.61 10.03
CA VAL A 171 -1.43 20.28 9.53
C VAL A 171 -0.07 20.37 8.85
N THR A 172 0.91 19.63 9.36
CA THR A 172 2.24 19.52 8.76
C THR A 172 2.40 18.17 8.08
N VAL A 173 2.68 18.20 6.77
CA VAL A 173 2.95 17.00 5.96
C VAL A 173 4.44 16.94 5.66
N ILE A 174 5.12 15.87 6.10
CA ILE A 174 6.55 15.66 5.88
C ILE A 174 6.73 14.68 4.71
N GLY A 175 7.19 15.19 3.57
CA GLY A 175 7.31 14.50 2.30
C GLY A 175 6.18 14.86 1.33
N GLY A 176 6.55 15.33 0.14
CA GLY A 176 5.63 15.77 -0.93
C GLY A 176 5.36 14.74 -2.02
N GLY A 177 5.72 13.48 -1.80
CA GLY A 177 5.46 12.37 -2.71
C GLY A 177 3.97 12.02 -2.83
N VAL A 178 3.65 10.84 -3.37
CA VAL A 178 2.26 10.42 -3.62
C VAL A 178 1.42 10.44 -2.33
N VAL A 179 1.97 9.92 -1.23
CA VAL A 179 1.30 9.91 0.09
C VAL A 179 1.03 11.33 0.56
N GLY A 180 2.09 12.16 0.64
CA GLY A 180 1.99 13.51 1.17
C GLY A 180 1.14 14.44 0.32
N PHE A 181 1.21 14.32 -1.00
CA PHE A 181 0.30 15.03 -1.91
C PHE A 181 -1.17 14.74 -1.58
N ASN A 182 -1.53 13.46 -1.44
CA ASN A 182 -2.90 13.06 -1.14
C ASN A 182 -3.33 13.44 0.28
N ALA A 183 -2.43 13.39 1.25
CA ALA A 183 -2.69 13.89 2.60
C ALA A 183 -2.95 15.41 2.58
N ALA A 184 -2.09 16.18 1.95
CA ALA A 184 -2.24 17.64 1.83
C ALA A 184 -3.53 18.03 1.10
N GLN A 185 -3.90 17.29 0.04
CA GLN A 185 -5.13 17.51 -0.70
C GLN A 185 -6.37 17.33 0.17
N MET A 186 -6.40 16.29 1.00
CA MET A 186 -7.53 16.06 1.91
C MET A 186 -7.57 17.06 3.05
N ALA A 187 -6.43 17.36 3.67
CA ALA A 187 -6.37 18.33 4.76
C ALA A 187 -6.78 19.74 4.30
N ALA A 188 -6.27 20.19 3.16
CA ALA A 188 -6.67 21.48 2.55
C ALA A 188 -8.15 21.48 2.13
N GLY A 189 -8.65 20.34 1.60
CA GLY A 189 -10.07 20.18 1.27
C GLY A 189 -11.01 20.27 2.48
N LEU A 190 -10.54 19.88 3.66
CA LEU A 190 -11.26 20.02 4.93
C LEU A 190 -11.08 21.42 5.56
N GLY A 191 -10.31 22.32 4.94
CA GLY A 191 -10.11 23.67 5.40
C GLY A 191 -9.00 23.87 6.44
N ALA A 192 -8.12 22.89 6.62
CA ALA A 192 -6.98 23.00 7.52
C ALA A 192 -5.92 24.01 7.01
N ASP A 193 -5.12 24.57 7.91
CA ASP A 193 -3.90 25.32 7.57
C ASP A 193 -2.75 24.34 7.31
N VAL A 194 -2.47 24.07 6.03
CA VAL A 194 -1.56 23.00 5.60
C VAL A 194 -0.18 23.55 5.24
N THR A 195 0.87 22.93 5.78
CA THR A 195 2.27 23.12 5.39
C THR A 195 2.87 21.80 4.92
N ILE A 196 3.46 21.79 3.72
CA ILE A 196 4.11 20.61 3.13
C ILE A 196 5.62 20.85 3.12
N LEU A 197 6.37 19.89 3.66
CA LEU A 197 7.83 19.89 3.69
C LEU A 197 8.40 18.85 2.72
N ASP A 198 9.31 19.26 1.84
CA ASP A 198 10.08 18.35 0.98
C ASP A 198 11.50 18.86 0.77
N ARG A 199 12.44 17.98 0.43
CA ARG A 199 13.83 18.33 0.10
C ARG A 199 14.05 18.61 -1.38
N ASN A 200 13.13 18.20 -2.24
CA ASN A 200 13.24 18.37 -3.67
C ASN A 200 12.51 19.66 -4.10
N PRO A 201 13.23 20.68 -4.59
CA PRO A 201 12.63 21.93 -5.05
C PRO A 201 11.62 21.74 -6.21
N GLU A 202 11.84 20.77 -7.10
CA GLU A 202 10.90 20.48 -8.20
C GLU A 202 9.58 19.91 -7.69
N VAL A 203 9.63 19.09 -6.61
CA VAL A 203 8.41 18.61 -5.94
C VAL A 203 7.68 19.78 -5.29
N LEU A 204 8.40 20.67 -4.58
CA LEU A 204 7.82 21.86 -3.96
C LEU A 204 7.18 22.80 -4.98
N GLU A 205 7.80 22.98 -6.16
CA GLU A 205 7.25 23.81 -7.25
C GLU A 205 5.93 23.20 -7.76
N LYS A 206 5.92 21.90 -8.08
CA LYS A 206 4.69 21.20 -8.52
C LYS A 206 3.56 21.31 -7.48
N LEU A 207 3.89 21.17 -6.19
CA LEU A 207 2.93 21.31 -5.11
C LEU A 207 2.42 22.75 -4.98
N ALA A 208 3.29 23.75 -5.07
CA ALA A 208 2.91 25.15 -5.01
C ALA A 208 1.96 25.53 -6.15
N ILE A 209 2.24 25.07 -7.37
CA ILE A 209 1.36 25.29 -8.53
C ILE A 209 0.00 24.59 -8.32
N HIS A 210 -0.01 23.36 -7.83
CA HIS A 210 -1.25 22.57 -7.65
C HIS A 210 -2.14 23.11 -6.54
N PHE A 211 -1.55 23.44 -5.41
CA PHE A 211 -2.31 23.89 -4.23
C PHE A 211 -2.59 25.39 -4.23
N GLU A 212 -1.82 26.17 -4.98
CA GLU A 212 -1.92 27.64 -4.96
C GLU A 212 -1.81 28.18 -3.52
N ALA A 213 -2.79 28.97 -3.05
CA ALA A 213 -2.81 29.47 -1.68
C ALA A 213 -3.41 28.50 -0.64
N ARG A 214 -3.90 27.33 -1.06
CA ARG A 214 -4.57 26.36 -0.17
C ARG A 214 -3.62 25.52 0.69
N ALA A 215 -2.34 25.48 0.34
CA ALA A 215 -1.30 24.87 1.16
C ALA A 215 0.02 25.61 0.96
N LYS A 216 0.81 25.70 2.00
CA LYS A 216 2.15 26.30 2.01
C LYS A 216 3.18 25.20 1.70
N THR A 217 4.22 25.54 0.95
CA THR A 217 5.37 24.65 0.73
C THR A 217 6.60 25.24 1.40
N ARG A 218 7.40 24.38 2.06
CA ARG A 218 8.66 24.78 2.71
C ARG A 218 9.75 23.75 2.42
N PHE A 219 10.97 24.23 2.23
CA PHE A 219 12.12 23.34 2.10
C PHE A 219 12.40 22.62 3.44
N SER A 220 12.53 21.29 3.40
CA SER A 220 12.73 20.46 4.59
C SER A 220 14.18 20.49 5.07
N ASN A 221 14.57 21.58 5.73
CA ASN A 221 15.77 21.66 6.57
C ASN A 221 15.40 21.50 8.05
N LEU A 222 16.39 21.37 8.90
CA LEU A 222 16.17 21.12 10.33
C LEU A 222 15.32 22.22 11.00
N ALA A 223 15.62 23.49 10.74
CA ALA A 223 14.91 24.62 11.36
C ALA A 223 13.45 24.68 10.93
N ASN A 224 13.19 24.56 9.62
CA ASN A 224 11.83 24.57 9.09
C ASN A 224 11.00 23.37 9.57
N LEU A 225 11.63 22.20 9.69
CA LEU A 225 11.01 20.98 10.21
C LEU A 225 10.61 21.16 11.68
N GLN A 226 11.57 21.63 12.52
CA GLN A 226 11.31 21.84 13.95
C GLN A 226 10.18 22.85 14.18
N GLU A 227 10.23 24.00 13.51
CA GLU A 227 9.17 25.01 13.61
C GLU A 227 7.80 24.44 13.21
N ALA A 228 7.71 23.82 12.04
CA ALA A 228 6.44 23.29 11.54
C ALA A 228 5.87 22.15 12.41
N VAL A 229 6.72 21.28 12.96
CA VAL A 229 6.29 20.19 13.85
C VAL A 229 5.83 20.70 15.21
N CYS A 230 6.56 21.66 15.82
CA CYS A 230 6.18 22.21 17.14
C CYS A 230 4.87 22.98 17.10
N GLU A 231 4.54 23.61 15.97
CA GLU A 231 3.30 24.36 15.81
C GLU A 231 2.10 23.52 15.40
N ALA A 232 2.33 22.29 14.92
CA ALA A 232 1.29 21.46 14.34
C ALA A 232 0.32 20.89 15.39
N ASP A 233 -0.95 20.80 15.01
CA ASP A 233 -1.96 19.99 15.67
C ASP A 233 -1.90 18.55 15.16
N LEU A 234 -1.63 18.38 13.85
CA LEU A 234 -1.49 17.09 13.19
C LEU A 234 -0.22 17.09 12.32
N VAL A 235 0.65 16.11 12.54
CA VAL A 235 1.81 15.83 11.69
C VAL A 235 1.60 14.51 10.94
N ILE A 236 1.80 14.52 9.62
CA ILE A 236 1.71 13.33 8.78
C ILE A 236 3.10 13.02 8.22
N GLY A 237 3.66 11.89 8.62
CA GLY A 237 4.91 11.35 8.11
C GLY A 237 4.67 10.58 6.81
N ALA A 238 5.12 11.15 5.69
CA ALA A 238 4.88 10.66 4.34
C ALA A 238 6.17 10.47 3.53
N VAL A 239 7.29 10.24 4.20
CA VAL A 239 8.59 10.02 3.55
C VAL A 239 8.77 8.53 3.27
N LEU A 240 8.92 8.20 2.00
CA LEU A 240 9.21 6.84 1.53
C LEU A 240 10.53 6.88 0.74
N ILE A 241 11.47 6.01 1.14
CA ILE A 241 12.70 5.78 0.39
C ILE A 241 12.62 4.37 -0.20
N PRO A 242 12.51 4.22 -1.53
CA PRO A 242 12.44 2.90 -2.14
C PRO A 242 13.62 2.01 -1.73
N GLY A 243 13.33 0.82 -1.19
CA GLY A 243 14.35 -0.16 -0.81
C GLY A 243 15.17 0.17 0.45
N ALA A 244 14.81 1.22 1.22
CA ALA A 244 15.52 1.59 2.44
C ALA A 244 14.56 1.92 3.59
N ALA A 245 15.08 1.87 4.82
CA ALA A 245 14.33 2.31 5.99
C ALA A 245 14.06 3.83 5.93
N ALA A 246 12.89 4.25 6.42
CA ALA A 246 12.56 5.66 6.53
C ALA A 246 13.51 6.37 7.51
N PRO A 247 13.99 7.59 7.19
CA PRO A 247 14.83 8.36 8.12
C PRO A 247 14.01 8.83 9.32
N LYS A 248 14.59 8.83 10.52
CA LYS A 248 13.95 9.36 11.73
C LYS A 248 14.02 10.89 11.73
N LEU A 249 12.94 11.55 11.31
CA LEU A 249 12.89 12.99 11.12
C LEU A 249 12.41 13.75 12.37
N VAL A 250 11.53 13.15 13.17
CA VAL A 250 11.06 13.73 14.43
C VAL A 250 11.66 12.93 15.58
N SER A 251 12.59 13.54 16.32
CA SER A 251 13.19 12.95 17.49
C SER A 251 12.24 13.03 18.70
N ARG A 252 12.52 12.22 19.74
CA ARG A 252 11.75 12.28 20.99
C ARG A 252 11.88 13.64 21.70
N ASP A 253 13.01 14.32 21.56
CA ASP A 253 13.20 15.65 22.15
C ASP A 253 12.40 16.72 21.40
N LEU A 254 12.23 16.59 20.09
CA LEU A 254 11.34 17.46 19.32
C LEU A 254 9.88 17.16 19.66
N LEU A 255 9.51 15.89 19.86
CA LEU A 255 8.17 15.50 20.28
C LEU A 255 7.70 16.21 21.55
N LYS A 256 8.58 16.31 22.56
CA LYS A 256 8.30 17.00 23.82
C LYS A 256 8.01 18.51 23.68
N GLN A 257 8.34 19.09 22.53
CA GLN A 257 8.08 20.50 22.23
C GLN A 257 6.74 20.70 21.47
N MET A 258 6.10 19.62 21.06
CA MET A 258 4.78 19.68 20.43
C MET A 258 3.70 20.05 21.44
N GLN A 259 2.55 20.45 20.91
CA GLN A 259 1.40 20.77 21.74
C GLN A 259 0.82 19.50 22.39
N PRO A 260 0.49 19.49 23.68
CA PRO A 260 -0.15 18.34 24.32
C PRO A 260 -1.45 17.94 23.61
N GLY A 261 -1.61 16.64 23.30
CA GLY A 261 -2.72 16.09 22.55
C GLY A 261 -2.62 16.34 21.04
N ALA A 262 -1.49 16.85 20.51
CA ALA A 262 -1.20 16.81 19.08
C ALA A 262 -1.10 15.38 18.59
N VAL A 263 -1.26 15.18 17.28
CA VAL A 263 -1.33 13.85 16.66
C VAL A 263 -0.20 13.66 15.65
N LEU A 264 0.49 12.53 15.73
CA LEU A 264 1.41 12.05 14.71
C LEU A 264 0.78 10.86 13.96
N VAL A 265 0.68 10.95 12.65
CA VAL A 265 0.29 9.84 11.78
C VAL A 265 1.51 9.41 10.95
N ASP A 266 2.03 8.22 11.20
CA ASP A 266 3.17 7.68 10.48
C ASP A 266 2.75 6.73 9.36
N VAL A 267 2.66 7.25 8.13
CA VAL A 267 2.31 6.44 6.96
C VAL A 267 3.51 5.60 6.49
N ALA A 268 4.72 5.98 6.88
CA ALA A 268 5.95 5.25 6.54
C ALA A 268 6.23 4.08 7.50
N ILE A 269 5.28 3.70 8.36
CA ILE A 269 5.46 2.71 9.41
C ILE A 269 5.90 1.34 8.89
N ASP A 270 5.43 0.93 7.71
CA ASP A 270 5.82 -0.32 7.06
C ASP A 270 7.34 -0.37 6.71
N GLN A 271 8.00 0.79 6.66
CA GLN A 271 9.44 0.94 6.48
C GLN A 271 10.16 1.39 7.77
N GLY A 272 9.61 1.04 8.92
CA GLY A 272 10.15 1.37 10.23
C GLY A 272 9.73 2.74 10.78
N GLY A 273 8.95 3.51 10.03
CA GLY A 273 8.44 4.83 10.43
C GLY A 273 9.46 5.95 10.39
N CYS A 274 8.99 7.18 10.18
CA CYS A 274 9.83 8.38 10.11
C CYS A 274 9.91 9.19 11.42
N PHE A 275 9.30 8.72 12.51
CA PHE A 275 9.43 9.29 13.84
C PHE A 275 10.23 8.35 14.74
N GLU A 276 11.07 8.87 15.63
CA GLU A 276 11.87 8.08 16.54
C GLU A 276 10.99 7.20 17.45
N THR A 277 9.84 7.74 17.86
CA THR A 277 8.87 7.09 18.75
C THR A 277 7.86 6.21 18.03
N SER A 278 7.94 6.06 16.70
CA SER A 278 7.02 5.23 15.92
C SER A 278 7.16 3.76 16.27
N LYS A 279 6.01 3.15 16.56
CA LYS A 279 5.84 1.72 16.79
C LYS A 279 4.60 1.25 16.02
N ALA A 280 4.75 0.20 15.22
CA ALA A 280 3.63 -0.34 14.45
C ALA A 280 2.45 -0.72 15.34
N THR A 281 1.26 -0.33 14.90
CA THR A 281 -0.03 -0.65 15.54
C THR A 281 -0.94 -1.39 14.55
N THR A 282 -2.09 -1.82 15.04
CA THR A 282 -3.09 -2.53 14.24
C THR A 282 -4.40 -1.74 14.19
N HIS A 283 -5.32 -2.13 13.32
CA HIS A 283 -6.66 -1.53 13.27
C HIS A 283 -7.49 -1.77 14.54
N ALA A 284 -7.17 -2.81 15.32
CA ALA A 284 -7.84 -3.09 16.60
C ALA A 284 -7.40 -2.12 17.70
N GLU A 285 -6.12 -1.77 17.75
CA GLU A 285 -5.53 -0.82 18.71
C GLU A 285 -4.70 0.19 17.91
N PRO A 286 -5.33 1.20 17.27
CA PRO A 286 -4.68 2.02 16.26
C PRO A 286 -3.76 3.09 16.82
N THR A 287 -3.93 3.49 18.09
CA THR A 287 -3.22 4.63 18.69
C THR A 287 -2.54 4.28 20.00
N TYR A 288 -1.51 5.04 20.32
CA TYR A 288 -0.87 5.09 21.64
C TYR A 288 -0.35 6.50 21.92
N VAL A 289 0.00 6.81 23.15
CA VAL A 289 0.47 8.13 23.57
C VAL A 289 1.92 8.05 24.05
N VAL A 290 2.76 8.98 23.60
CA VAL A 290 4.12 9.18 24.09
C VAL A 290 4.30 10.68 24.34
N ASP A 291 4.79 11.06 25.53
CA ASP A 291 5.07 12.44 25.90
C ASP A 291 3.89 13.40 25.55
N ASP A 292 2.66 13.01 25.91
CA ASP A 292 1.39 13.70 25.64
C ASP A 292 1.01 13.87 24.15
N VAL A 293 1.67 13.19 23.23
CA VAL A 293 1.37 13.21 21.79
C VAL A 293 0.77 11.88 21.37
N VAL A 294 -0.36 11.91 20.67
CA VAL A 294 -1.05 10.72 20.15
C VAL A 294 -0.36 10.24 18.87
N HIS A 295 -0.05 8.96 18.82
CA HIS A 295 0.54 8.31 17.65
C HIS A 295 -0.48 7.38 16.99
N TYR A 296 -0.66 7.52 15.69
CA TYR A 296 -1.37 6.59 14.83
C TYR A 296 -0.36 5.99 13.83
N CYS A 297 0.00 4.74 14.03
CA CYS A 297 1.06 4.06 13.28
C CYS A 297 0.57 2.70 12.75
N VAL A 298 -0.66 2.65 12.23
CA VAL A 298 -1.27 1.41 11.75
C VAL A 298 -0.58 0.95 10.47
N ALA A 299 0.02 -0.24 10.53
CA ALA A 299 0.49 -0.94 9.34
C ALA A 299 -0.70 -1.33 8.45
N ASN A 300 -0.52 -1.22 7.13
CA ASN A 300 -1.59 -1.54 6.17
C ASN A 300 -2.84 -0.64 6.31
N MET A 301 -2.66 0.67 6.45
CA MET A 301 -3.79 1.63 6.50
C MET A 301 -4.85 1.41 5.42
N PRO A 302 -4.50 1.12 4.13
CA PRO A 302 -5.49 0.89 3.08
C PRO A 302 -6.46 -0.27 3.34
N GLY A 303 -6.10 -1.24 4.17
CA GLY A 303 -6.96 -2.37 4.55
C GLY A 303 -8.25 -1.95 5.26
N ALA A 304 -8.22 -0.85 6.02
CA ALA A 304 -9.40 -0.34 6.73
C ALA A 304 -10.51 0.20 5.80
N VAL A 305 -10.16 0.60 4.59
CA VAL A 305 -11.11 1.10 3.59
C VAL A 305 -11.12 0.17 2.38
N ALA A 306 -11.39 -1.10 2.66
CA ALA A 306 -11.22 -2.22 1.73
C ALA A 306 -11.94 -2.02 0.39
N ARG A 307 -13.18 -1.48 0.40
CA ARG A 307 -13.92 -1.22 -0.83
C ARG A 307 -13.18 -0.24 -1.74
N THR A 308 -12.81 0.93 -1.23
CA THR A 308 -12.06 1.94 -2.00
C THR A 308 -10.72 1.38 -2.48
N SER A 309 -9.99 0.71 -1.60
CA SER A 309 -8.67 0.16 -1.88
C SER A 309 -8.70 -0.94 -2.94
N THR A 310 -9.68 -1.85 -2.89
CA THR A 310 -9.85 -2.93 -3.87
C THR A 310 -10.11 -2.38 -5.26
N TYR A 311 -11.08 -1.46 -5.40
CA TYR A 311 -11.38 -0.88 -6.71
C TYR A 311 -10.20 -0.08 -7.26
N ALA A 312 -9.55 0.72 -6.42
CA ALA A 312 -8.36 1.48 -6.83
C ALA A 312 -7.20 0.56 -7.29
N LEU A 313 -7.00 -0.57 -6.59
CA LEU A 313 -5.98 -1.55 -6.95
C LEU A 313 -6.35 -2.29 -8.24
N ASN A 314 -7.59 -2.80 -8.36
CA ASN A 314 -8.03 -3.54 -9.53
C ASN A 314 -7.96 -2.72 -10.82
N ASN A 315 -8.21 -1.41 -10.77
CA ASN A 315 -8.06 -0.51 -11.92
C ASN A 315 -6.64 -0.54 -12.55
N VAL A 316 -5.63 -0.83 -11.77
CA VAL A 316 -4.24 -0.87 -12.24
C VAL A 316 -3.69 -2.30 -12.39
N THR A 317 -4.20 -3.27 -11.63
CA THR A 317 -3.72 -4.66 -11.70
C THR A 317 -4.41 -5.48 -12.80
N LEU A 318 -5.69 -5.19 -13.09
CA LEU A 318 -6.47 -5.91 -14.11
C LEU A 318 -5.84 -5.91 -15.51
N PRO A 319 -5.33 -4.78 -16.04
CA PRO A 319 -4.69 -4.79 -17.36
C PRO A 319 -3.52 -5.78 -17.47
N HIS A 320 -2.72 -5.88 -16.42
CA HIS A 320 -1.61 -6.83 -16.35
C HIS A 320 -2.09 -8.27 -16.14
N ALA A 321 -3.10 -8.49 -15.29
CA ALA A 321 -3.71 -9.80 -15.11
C ALA A 321 -4.28 -10.34 -16.43
N LEU A 322 -4.99 -9.51 -17.19
CA LEU A 322 -5.50 -9.83 -18.53
C LEU A 322 -4.35 -10.14 -19.50
N ARG A 323 -3.29 -9.34 -19.50
CA ARG A 323 -2.12 -9.59 -20.34
C ARG A 323 -1.47 -10.94 -20.04
N ILE A 324 -1.29 -11.26 -18.75
CA ILE A 324 -0.74 -12.55 -18.31
C ILE A 324 -1.70 -13.68 -18.70
N ALA A 325 -2.99 -13.52 -18.51
CA ALA A 325 -3.99 -14.53 -18.83
C ALA A 325 -4.08 -14.80 -20.35
N ASN A 326 -4.05 -13.73 -21.17
CA ASN A 326 -4.17 -13.83 -22.64
C ASN A 326 -2.93 -14.42 -23.31
N LEU A 327 -1.73 -14.01 -22.88
CA LEU A 327 -0.48 -14.34 -23.55
C LEU A 327 0.31 -15.48 -22.88
N GLY A 328 -0.05 -15.82 -21.65
CA GLY A 328 0.83 -16.56 -20.74
C GLY A 328 1.89 -15.63 -20.12
N TRP A 329 2.36 -15.97 -18.93
CA TRP A 329 3.26 -15.09 -18.15
C TRP A 329 4.58 -14.79 -18.89
N GLN A 330 5.18 -15.77 -19.58
CA GLN A 330 6.45 -15.61 -20.30
C GLN A 330 6.35 -14.54 -21.38
N GLU A 331 5.37 -14.66 -22.28
CA GLU A 331 5.18 -13.71 -23.37
C GLU A 331 4.71 -12.36 -22.86
N ALA A 332 3.88 -12.33 -21.82
CA ALA A 332 3.44 -11.10 -21.17
C ALA A 332 4.62 -10.28 -20.62
N LEU A 333 5.57 -10.95 -19.97
CA LEU A 333 6.77 -10.32 -19.41
C LEU A 333 7.80 -9.98 -20.50
N ARG A 334 7.97 -10.85 -21.50
CA ARG A 334 8.92 -10.63 -22.60
C ARG A 334 8.57 -9.40 -23.44
N THR A 335 7.28 -9.09 -23.58
CA THR A 335 6.78 -7.97 -24.38
C THR A 335 6.49 -6.71 -23.57
N ASP A 336 6.67 -6.77 -22.24
CA ASP A 336 6.50 -5.62 -21.35
C ASP A 336 7.64 -5.59 -20.31
N PRO A 337 8.71 -4.82 -20.57
CA PRO A 337 9.87 -4.76 -19.68
C PRO A 337 9.54 -4.20 -18.31
N HIS A 338 8.49 -3.38 -18.18
CA HIS A 338 8.04 -2.87 -16.89
C HIS A 338 7.34 -3.94 -16.05
N LEU A 339 6.50 -4.77 -16.68
CA LEU A 339 5.88 -5.91 -16.02
C LEU A 339 6.92 -6.99 -15.67
N ALA A 340 7.97 -7.13 -16.48
CA ALA A 340 9.06 -8.09 -16.22
C ALA A 340 9.79 -7.81 -14.90
N GLU A 341 9.92 -6.55 -14.47
CA GLU A 341 10.46 -6.16 -13.16
C GLU A 341 9.59 -6.70 -12.00
N GLY A 342 8.35 -7.09 -12.28
CA GLY A 342 7.47 -7.75 -11.32
C GLY A 342 7.91 -9.17 -10.96
N LEU A 343 8.71 -9.85 -11.78
CA LEU A 343 9.11 -11.23 -11.54
C LEU A 343 10.12 -11.31 -10.38
N ASN A 344 9.69 -11.86 -9.26
CA ASN A 344 10.53 -11.97 -8.06
C ASN A 344 11.08 -13.37 -7.82
N VAL A 345 10.25 -14.41 -8.07
CA VAL A 345 10.65 -15.82 -7.92
C VAL A 345 10.15 -16.61 -9.13
N HIS A 346 10.97 -17.51 -9.64
CA HIS A 346 10.57 -18.44 -10.69
C HIS A 346 11.34 -19.77 -10.59
N ALA A 347 10.61 -20.89 -10.66
CA ALA A 347 11.16 -22.25 -10.76
C ALA A 347 12.31 -22.54 -9.77
N GLY A 348 12.17 -22.09 -8.53
CA GLY A 348 13.15 -22.31 -7.46
C GLY A 348 14.28 -21.27 -7.38
N SER A 349 14.23 -20.22 -8.18
CA SER A 349 15.26 -19.16 -8.21
C SER A 349 14.68 -17.79 -7.81
N VAL A 350 15.52 -16.96 -7.16
CA VAL A 350 15.21 -15.57 -6.91
C VAL A 350 15.63 -14.73 -8.11
N VAL A 351 14.68 -14.01 -8.70
CA VAL A 351 14.84 -13.26 -9.96
C VAL A 351 14.92 -11.74 -9.72
N TYR A 352 14.57 -11.27 -8.54
CA TYR A 352 14.66 -9.86 -8.18
C TYR A 352 15.90 -9.57 -7.35
N LYS A 353 16.78 -8.72 -7.90
CA LYS A 353 18.14 -8.49 -7.37
C LYS A 353 18.14 -8.02 -5.91
N ALA A 354 17.28 -7.09 -5.54
CA ALA A 354 17.26 -6.54 -4.19
C ALA A 354 16.89 -7.60 -3.13
N VAL A 355 16.02 -8.55 -3.47
CA VAL A 355 15.67 -9.69 -2.59
C VAL A 355 16.84 -10.66 -2.49
N ALA A 356 17.51 -10.96 -3.61
CA ALA A 356 18.67 -11.84 -3.61
C ALA A 356 19.82 -11.27 -2.75
N ASP A 357 20.14 -9.98 -2.93
CA ASP A 357 21.19 -9.30 -2.19
C ASP A 357 20.90 -9.27 -0.67
N GLU A 358 19.63 -8.96 -0.28
CA GLU A 358 19.24 -8.85 1.14
C GLU A 358 19.24 -10.20 1.85
N LEU A 359 18.77 -11.26 1.18
CA LEU A 359 18.59 -12.56 1.80
C LEU A 359 19.70 -13.58 1.47
N GLY A 360 20.71 -13.17 0.69
CA GLY A 360 21.86 -14.02 0.34
C GLY A 360 21.56 -15.16 -0.64
N TYR A 361 20.57 -14.98 -1.54
CA TYR A 361 20.30 -15.90 -2.62
C TYR A 361 21.16 -15.60 -3.86
N ASP A 362 21.41 -16.63 -4.66
CA ASP A 362 21.95 -16.44 -6.01
C ASP A 362 20.92 -15.71 -6.88
N TYR A 363 21.34 -14.58 -7.44
CA TYR A 363 20.49 -13.78 -8.34
C TYR A 363 20.46 -14.36 -9.75
N VAL A 364 19.28 -14.62 -10.27
CA VAL A 364 19.06 -15.01 -11.67
C VAL A 364 18.42 -13.83 -12.40
N PRO A 365 19.10 -13.20 -13.38
CA PRO A 365 18.52 -12.11 -14.15
C PRO A 365 17.25 -12.54 -14.89
N VAL A 366 16.24 -11.67 -14.92
CA VAL A 366 14.96 -11.94 -15.59
C VAL A 366 15.15 -12.30 -17.07
N ALA A 367 16.14 -11.71 -17.74
CA ALA A 367 16.48 -12.00 -19.14
C ALA A 367 16.86 -13.48 -19.37
N ASN A 368 17.44 -14.15 -18.36
CA ASN A 368 17.80 -15.57 -18.45
C ASN A 368 16.59 -16.51 -18.25
N VAL A 369 15.50 -15.97 -17.72
CA VAL A 369 14.23 -16.72 -17.49
C VAL A 369 13.30 -16.60 -18.68
N LEU A 370 13.38 -15.51 -19.43
CA LEU A 370 12.49 -15.19 -20.56
C LEU A 370 13.06 -15.59 -21.93
N VAL A 371 14.05 -16.46 -21.96
CA VAL A 371 14.68 -16.97 -23.20
C VAL A 371 13.72 -17.81 -24.04
#